data_1d406bb0d97b1fe8d4b851a30ec248bd
#
_entry.id   1d406bb0d97b1fe8d4b851a30ec248bd
#
_cell.length_a   1.000
_cell.length_b   1.000
_cell.length_c   1.000
_cell.angle_alpha   90.00
_cell.angle_beta   90.00
_cell.angle_gamma   90.00
#
_symmetry.space_group_name_H-M   'P 1'
#
loop_
_entity.id
_entity.type
_entity.pdbx_description
1 polymer ?
#
loop_
_entity_poly.entity_id
_entity_poly.type
_entity_poly.pdbx_seq_one_letter_code
_entity_poly.pdbx_strand_id
1 'polypeptide(L)'
;MKVLRSLTLAMAIGAGMMPLTSQAWWSGDYKHRTKVTLNTTAQGVETKEALSGVVVPVRLHSGNFDFLGAKPDGGDIRVVAADDKTPLKFWVERFDSTNELAVLWVQVPSVAPGTDKNNIFVYAGNEQAVAEANSAAIFDGAMLAAISMSGKDAEAIDASGQIKSTAAISREANGLMGAAAKLDGQQSITWASDKLKAPASGPYSVSMWIKPEVAQGQLIKQGPLALDLVAGKLTASLGALKAVGGDLPVNAWAHVAITVGAGQLTLYVNGAQAAQAELAATSAGIEGPLLVGEGFKGLVDELEVAATVRSADWIKLASAAQSADAKLVATITQAEDTANAEEGGEPGYFGVLLDNLTVDAWVVIIILGIMFVVASWVMATKAVLVGRADRDNQSFLKRFRDARDVMSVGDLSYKHSTLARLYTAGLRELTKRDVGQAGTPGLSGASIDAVKAAIDADLVRENHTLNAKMVLLTIAISGGPFLGLLGTVVGVMITFAAIAAAGDVNVNAIAPGIAAALLATVAGLGVAIPALFGYNYLAARIKNISSDMQIFVDEFVTRVAENYGTR
;
A
#
# COMPACT_ATOMS: atom_id res chain seq x y z
N MET A 1 25.72 -42.09 -22.92
CA MET A 1 24.74 -41.82 -21.84
C MET A 1 24.64 -40.37 -21.41
N LYS A 2 25.62 -39.50 -21.62
CA LYS A 2 25.50 -38.06 -21.27
C LYS A 2 24.76 -37.20 -22.31
N VAL A 3 24.75 -37.63 -23.58
CA VAL A 3 24.07 -36.90 -24.68
C VAL A 3 22.55 -37.18 -24.69
N LEU A 4 22.09 -38.30 -24.19
CA LEU A 4 20.66 -38.67 -24.10
C LEU A 4 19.93 -37.92 -22.96
N ARG A 5 20.66 -37.51 -21.89
CA ARG A 5 20.08 -36.72 -20.79
C ARG A 5 19.91 -35.22 -21.11
N SER A 6 20.72 -34.68 -22.02
CA SER A 6 20.59 -33.31 -22.49
C SER A 6 19.43 -33.11 -23.49
N LEU A 7 19.10 -34.15 -24.27
CA LEU A 7 17.94 -34.10 -25.18
C LEU A 7 16.60 -34.24 -24.44
N THR A 8 16.52 -35.03 -23.37
CA THR A 8 15.30 -35.13 -22.56
C THR A 8 15.02 -33.88 -21.72
N LEU A 9 16.06 -33.13 -21.29
CA LEU A 9 15.90 -31.87 -20.60
C LEU A 9 15.47 -30.73 -21.56
N ALA A 10 15.93 -30.76 -22.81
CA ALA A 10 15.51 -29.79 -23.85
C ALA A 10 14.08 -30.04 -24.34
N MET A 11 13.59 -31.31 -24.37
CA MET A 11 12.18 -31.62 -24.68
C MET A 11 11.23 -31.30 -23.52
N ALA A 12 11.67 -31.38 -22.26
CA ALA A 12 10.84 -31.00 -21.10
C ALA A 12 10.67 -29.47 -20.97
N ILE A 13 11.60 -28.66 -21.50
CA ILE A 13 11.49 -27.19 -21.54
C ILE A 13 10.64 -26.73 -22.75
N GLY A 14 10.57 -27.52 -23.82
CA GLY A 14 9.76 -27.21 -25.01
C GLY A 14 8.26 -27.57 -24.89
N ALA A 15 7.86 -28.41 -23.94
CA ALA A 15 6.46 -28.82 -23.76
C ALA A 15 5.68 -27.96 -22.74
N GLY A 16 6.33 -26.98 -22.11
CA GLY A 16 5.72 -26.08 -21.11
C GLY A 16 5.31 -24.69 -21.63
N MET A 17 5.57 -24.38 -22.90
CA MET A 17 5.06 -23.14 -23.53
C MET A 17 3.78 -23.45 -24.33
N MET A 18 2.68 -23.78 -23.65
CA MET A 18 1.37 -23.43 -24.18
C MET A 18 1.29 -21.90 -24.11
N PRO A 19 0.89 -21.20 -25.20
CA PRO A 19 0.59 -19.80 -25.10
C PRO A 19 -0.57 -19.67 -24.12
N LEU A 20 -0.33 -19.14 -22.92
CA LEU A 20 -1.36 -18.62 -22.05
C LEU A 20 -2.05 -17.54 -22.90
N THR A 21 -3.30 -17.77 -23.24
CA THR A 21 -4.13 -16.80 -23.92
C THR A 21 -4.19 -15.58 -23.03
N SER A 22 -3.44 -14.52 -23.38
CA SER A 22 -3.68 -13.21 -22.78
C SER A 22 -5.17 -12.93 -22.94
N GLN A 23 -5.92 -12.72 -21.86
CA GLN A 23 -7.29 -12.27 -21.96
C GLN A 23 -7.23 -10.90 -22.62
N ALA A 24 -7.58 -10.88 -23.92
CA ALA A 24 -7.74 -9.62 -24.63
C ALA A 24 -8.81 -8.82 -23.88
N TRP A 25 -8.58 -7.52 -23.72
CA TRP A 25 -9.58 -6.61 -23.16
C TRP A 25 -10.93 -6.78 -23.86
N TRP A 26 -12.01 -6.48 -23.15
CA TRP A 26 -13.37 -6.53 -23.69
C TRP A 26 -13.51 -5.85 -25.05
N SER A 27 -12.85 -4.70 -25.24
CA SER A 27 -12.73 -4.02 -26.53
C SER A 27 -11.40 -3.25 -26.61
N GLY A 28 -10.67 -3.41 -27.72
CA GLY A 28 -9.46 -2.66 -28.03
C GLY A 28 -9.69 -1.18 -28.36
N ASP A 29 -10.96 -0.71 -28.41
CA ASP A 29 -11.27 0.70 -28.59
C ASP A 29 -11.09 1.53 -27.32
N TYR A 30 -10.94 0.87 -26.18
CA TYR A 30 -10.75 1.49 -24.86
C TYR A 30 -9.30 1.45 -24.43
N LYS A 31 -8.76 2.59 -23.99
CA LYS A 31 -7.33 2.74 -23.63
C LYS A 31 -7.05 2.50 -22.15
N HIS A 32 -8.06 2.59 -21.31
CA HIS A 32 -7.92 2.52 -19.84
C HIS A 32 -8.94 1.56 -19.25
N ARG A 33 -8.49 0.80 -18.25
CA ARG A 33 -9.31 -0.15 -17.50
C ARG A 33 -9.01 -0.03 -16.02
N THR A 34 -10.03 0.13 -15.20
CA THR A 34 -9.92 0.03 -13.74
C THR A 34 -10.56 -1.27 -13.29
N LYS A 35 -9.79 -2.15 -12.65
CA LYS A 35 -10.30 -3.34 -11.98
C LYS A 35 -10.87 -2.95 -10.64
N VAL A 36 -12.11 -3.35 -10.36
CA VAL A 36 -12.81 -3.15 -9.10
C VAL A 36 -13.04 -4.52 -8.47
N THR A 37 -12.56 -4.71 -7.25
CA THR A 37 -12.68 -5.97 -6.49
C THR A 37 -13.60 -5.77 -5.30
N LEU A 38 -14.58 -6.65 -5.13
CA LEU A 38 -15.45 -6.71 -3.95
C LEU A 38 -14.95 -7.82 -3.03
N ASN A 39 -14.38 -7.45 -1.89
CA ASN A 39 -13.80 -8.38 -0.93
C ASN A 39 -14.84 -8.81 0.10
N THR A 40 -15.35 -10.03 -0.02
CA THR A 40 -16.31 -10.65 0.90
C THR A 40 -15.68 -11.61 1.90
N THR A 41 -14.35 -11.60 2.05
CA THR A 41 -13.62 -12.36 3.08
C THR A 41 -13.70 -11.70 4.45
N ALA A 42 -13.16 -12.34 5.47
CA ALA A 42 -13.06 -11.79 6.82
C ALA A 42 -12.18 -10.52 6.92
N GLN A 43 -11.26 -10.28 5.97
CA GLN A 43 -10.46 -9.06 5.88
C GLN A 43 -11.24 -7.90 5.24
N GLY A 44 -12.25 -8.22 4.44
CA GLY A 44 -13.17 -7.25 3.82
C GLY A 44 -14.49 -7.14 4.58
N VAL A 45 -15.58 -7.46 3.88
CA VAL A 45 -16.95 -7.51 4.43
C VAL A 45 -17.48 -8.93 4.31
N GLU A 46 -17.23 -9.73 5.31
CA GLU A 46 -17.61 -11.15 5.32
C GLU A 46 -19.11 -11.34 5.10
N THR A 47 -19.49 -12.06 4.03
CA THR A 47 -20.83 -12.53 3.75
C THR A 47 -20.89 -14.06 3.79
N LYS A 48 -22.05 -14.62 4.11
CA LYS A 48 -22.26 -16.07 4.24
C LYS A 48 -23.07 -16.66 3.10
N GLU A 49 -23.82 -15.83 2.40
CA GLU A 49 -24.65 -16.22 1.28
C GLU A 49 -24.26 -15.49 -0.02
N ALA A 50 -24.55 -16.10 -1.16
CA ALA A 50 -24.39 -15.45 -2.44
C ALA A 50 -25.48 -14.41 -2.62
N LEU A 51 -25.09 -13.18 -2.99
CA LEU A 51 -26.01 -12.08 -3.22
C LEU A 51 -26.13 -11.81 -4.72
N SER A 52 -27.34 -11.56 -5.20
CA SER A 52 -27.60 -11.32 -6.63
C SER A 52 -28.23 -9.95 -6.85
N GLY A 53 -27.78 -9.26 -7.93
CA GLY A 53 -28.32 -7.97 -8.33
C GLY A 53 -28.04 -6.84 -7.34
N VAL A 54 -26.94 -6.91 -6.59
CA VAL A 54 -26.54 -5.88 -5.64
C VAL A 54 -26.06 -4.65 -6.39
N VAL A 55 -26.53 -3.48 -6.01
CA VAL A 55 -26.06 -2.20 -6.55
C VAL A 55 -24.94 -1.68 -5.65
N VAL A 56 -23.78 -1.46 -6.23
CA VAL A 56 -22.57 -1.05 -5.51
C VAL A 56 -22.05 0.27 -6.07
N PRO A 57 -21.80 1.29 -5.24
CA PRO A 57 -21.13 2.51 -5.68
C PRO A 57 -19.63 2.27 -5.85
N VAL A 58 -19.10 2.69 -6.99
CA VAL A 58 -17.68 2.72 -7.31
C VAL A 58 -17.22 4.17 -7.35
N ARG A 59 -16.33 4.54 -6.43
CA ARG A 59 -15.74 5.87 -6.36
C ARG A 59 -14.47 5.91 -7.19
N LEU A 60 -14.45 6.77 -8.21
CA LEU A 60 -13.28 7.00 -9.04
C LEU A 60 -12.63 8.33 -8.68
N HIS A 61 -11.31 8.33 -8.67
CA HIS A 61 -10.45 9.49 -8.41
C HIS A 61 -9.14 9.34 -9.20
N SER A 62 -8.32 10.37 -9.28
CA SER A 62 -7.05 10.35 -10.03
C SER A 62 -6.09 9.20 -9.71
N GLY A 63 -6.18 8.64 -8.49
CA GLY A 63 -5.37 7.48 -8.09
C GLY A 63 -5.86 6.13 -8.60
N ASN A 64 -7.08 6.04 -9.15
CA ASN A 64 -7.65 4.78 -9.63
C ASN A 64 -8.36 4.88 -10.97
N PHE A 65 -8.36 6.07 -11.61
CA PHE A 65 -9.01 6.28 -12.90
C PHE A 65 -8.32 7.42 -13.67
N ASP A 66 -8.15 7.24 -14.98
CA ASP A 66 -7.59 8.28 -15.86
C ASP A 66 -8.69 9.21 -16.38
N PHE A 67 -8.88 10.33 -15.70
CA PHE A 67 -9.85 11.36 -16.08
C PHE A 67 -9.44 12.15 -17.32
N LEU A 68 -8.13 12.25 -17.62
CA LEU A 68 -7.64 12.95 -18.81
C LEU A 68 -7.83 12.12 -20.07
N GLY A 69 -7.73 10.81 -19.96
CA GLY A 69 -7.98 9.87 -21.04
C GLY A 69 -9.45 9.60 -21.31
N ALA A 70 -10.35 9.88 -20.35
CA ALA A 70 -11.78 9.72 -20.48
C ALA A 70 -12.45 10.95 -21.13
N LYS A 71 -13.67 10.78 -21.65
CA LYS A 71 -14.48 11.92 -22.14
C LYS A 71 -14.82 12.86 -20.97
N PRO A 72 -14.87 14.19 -21.22
CA PRO A 72 -15.12 15.18 -20.14
C PRO A 72 -16.45 15.02 -19.41
N ASP A 73 -17.42 14.35 -20.02
CA ASP A 73 -18.74 14.04 -19.45
C ASP A 73 -18.87 12.60 -18.93
N GLY A 74 -17.81 11.79 -19.03
CA GLY A 74 -17.83 10.37 -18.66
C GLY A 74 -18.68 9.50 -19.60
N GLY A 75 -19.08 10.00 -20.77
CA GLY A 75 -19.97 9.30 -21.70
C GLY A 75 -19.36 8.05 -22.35
N ASP A 76 -18.05 7.88 -22.27
CA ASP A 76 -17.32 6.70 -22.74
C ASP A 76 -17.15 5.62 -21.66
N ILE A 77 -17.60 5.83 -20.43
CA ILE A 77 -17.50 4.81 -19.38
C ILE A 77 -18.33 3.58 -19.78
N ARG A 78 -17.74 2.40 -19.56
CA ARG A 78 -18.41 1.10 -19.65
C ARG A 78 -18.02 0.26 -18.45
N VAL A 79 -18.95 -0.57 -18.00
CA VAL A 79 -18.69 -1.50 -16.90
C VAL A 79 -18.90 -2.93 -17.41
N VAL A 80 -17.94 -3.80 -17.11
CA VAL A 80 -17.93 -5.19 -17.62
C VAL A 80 -17.72 -6.14 -16.44
N ALA A 81 -18.32 -7.32 -16.51
CA ALA A 81 -18.23 -8.36 -15.48
C ALA A 81 -16.81 -8.97 -15.40
N ALA A 82 -16.58 -9.84 -14.41
CA ALA A 82 -15.32 -10.53 -14.17
C ALA A 82 -14.82 -11.38 -15.35
N ASP A 83 -15.72 -11.80 -16.26
CA ASP A 83 -15.36 -12.54 -17.47
C ASP A 83 -14.74 -11.67 -18.56
N ASP A 84 -14.68 -10.36 -18.33
CA ASP A 84 -14.20 -9.33 -19.27
C ASP A 84 -14.88 -9.40 -20.64
N LYS A 85 -16.17 -9.77 -20.66
CA LYS A 85 -17.00 -9.93 -21.87
C LYS A 85 -18.42 -9.40 -21.71
N THR A 86 -19.00 -9.58 -20.53
CA THR A 86 -20.41 -9.28 -20.28
C THR A 86 -20.58 -7.85 -19.79
N PRO A 87 -21.18 -6.93 -20.57
CA PRO A 87 -21.48 -5.58 -20.11
C PRO A 87 -22.46 -5.60 -18.92
N LEU A 88 -22.19 -4.75 -17.93
CA LEU A 88 -23.02 -4.57 -16.75
C LEU A 88 -23.84 -3.29 -16.85
N LYS A 89 -25.00 -3.27 -16.20
CA LYS A 89 -25.81 -2.06 -16.05
C LYS A 89 -25.18 -1.16 -15.02
N PHE A 90 -25.09 0.13 -15.33
CA PHE A 90 -24.51 1.13 -14.46
C PHE A 90 -25.20 2.49 -14.64
N TRP A 91 -25.01 3.35 -13.66
CA TRP A 91 -25.42 4.73 -13.67
C TRP A 91 -24.28 5.63 -13.19
N VAL A 92 -24.03 6.72 -13.89
CA VAL A 92 -23.08 7.75 -13.50
C VAL A 92 -23.87 8.82 -12.71
N GLU A 93 -23.76 8.80 -11.39
CA GLU A 93 -24.42 9.79 -10.52
C GLU A 93 -23.69 11.13 -10.62
N ARG A 94 -22.37 11.08 -10.58
CA ARG A 94 -21.50 12.25 -10.68
C ARG A 94 -20.28 11.92 -11.52
N PHE A 95 -19.93 12.83 -12.43
CA PHE A 95 -18.63 12.83 -13.12
C PHE A 95 -18.13 14.27 -13.17
N ASP A 96 -16.96 14.50 -12.59
CA ASP A 96 -16.32 15.81 -12.47
C ASP A 96 -14.86 15.66 -12.89
N SER A 97 -14.62 15.88 -14.20
CA SER A 97 -13.29 15.77 -14.80
C SER A 97 -12.34 16.85 -14.31
N THR A 98 -12.84 17.99 -13.83
CA THR A 98 -12.01 19.09 -13.33
C THR A 98 -11.44 18.78 -11.96
N ASN A 99 -12.25 18.19 -11.07
CA ASN A 99 -11.83 17.78 -9.72
C ASN A 99 -11.41 16.32 -9.66
N GLU A 100 -11.40 15.62 -10.82
CA GLU A 100 -11.02 14.20 -10.95
C GLU A 100 -11.75 13.28 -9.96
N LEU A 101 -13.08 13.44 -9.90
CA LEU A 101 -13.96 12.66 -9.03
C LEU A 101 -15.17 12.15 -9.80
N ALA A 102 -15.50 10.86 -9.62
CA ALA A 102 -16.75 10.31 -10.14
C ALA A 102 -17.36 9.29 -9.18
N VAL A 103 -18.68 9.15 -9.23
CA VAL A 103 -19.44 8.13 -8.53
C VAL A 103 -20.27 7.37 -9.56
N LEU A 104 -20.00 6.09 -9.67
CA LEU A 104 -20.72 5.15 -10.51
C LEU A 104 -21.50 4.18 -9.64
N TRP A 105 -22.76 3.94 -9.94
CA TRP A 105 -23.54 2.85 -9.35
C TRP A 105 -23.60 1.69 -10.33
N VAL A 106 -23.19 0.51 -9.89
CA VAL A 106 -23.10 -0.68 -10.76
C VAL A 106 -23.96 -1.80 -10.20
N GLN A 107 -24.82 -2.38 -11.03
CA GLN A 107 -25.52 -3.62 -10.69
C GLN A 107 -24.56 -4.80 -10.89
N VAL A 108 -24.14 -5.42 -9.78
CA VAL A 108 -23.31 -6.62 -9.80
C VAL A 108 -24.24 -7.84 -9.82
N PRO A 109 -24.22 -8.65 -10.89
CA PRO A 109 -25.19 -9.75 -11.06
C PRO A 109 -25.11 -10.80 -9.96
N SER A 110 -23.90 -11.09 -9.48
CA SER A 110 -23.66 -12.06 -8.41
C SER A 110 -22.41 -11.68 -7.61
N VAL A 111 -22.54 -11.68 -6.29
CA VAL A 111 -21.44 -11.50 -5.34
C VAL A 111 -21.33 -12.79 -4.53
N ALA A 112 -20.25 -13.54 -4.76
CA ALA A 112 -19.98 -14.80 -4.05
C ALA A 112 -19.48 -14.51 -2.62
N PRO A 113 -19.86 -15.31 -1.61
CA PRO A 113 -19.41 -15.16 -0.24
C PRO A 113 -17.95 -15.62 -0.03
N GLY A 114 -17.27 -15.06 0.96
CA GLY A 114 -15.98 -15.53 1.45
C GLY A 114 -14.83 -15.46 0.46
N THR A 115 -14.88 -14.55 -0.53
CA THR A 115 -13.87 -14.43 -1.57
C THR A 115 -13.50 -12.98 -1.88
N ASP A 116 -12.30 -12.76 -2.36
CA ASP A 116 -11.77 -11.50 -2.92
C ASP A 116 -11.76 -11.52 -4.48
N LYS A 117 -12.45 -12.48 -5.09
CA LYS A 117 -12.48 -12.67 -6.55
C LYS A 117 -13.73 -12.14 -7.22
N ASN A 118 -14.58 -11.42 -6.51
CA ASN A 118 -15.73 -10.71 -7.11
C ASN A 118 -15.21 -9.46 -7.82
N ASN A 119 -14.84 -9.59 -9.09
CA ASN A 119 -14.27 -8.51 -9.88
C ASN A 119 -15.28 -7.95 -10.88
N ILE A 120 -15.16 -6.66 -11.16
CA ILE A 120 -15.75 -5.99 -12.32
C ILE A 120 -14.72 -5.04 -12.91
N PHE A 121 -14.90 -4.63 -14.14
CA PHE A 121 -13.97 -3.73 -14.83
C PHE A 121 -14.68 -2.47 -15.30
N VAL A 122 -14.10 -1.30 -15.06
CA VAL A 122 -14.54 -0.01 -15.56
C VAL A 122 -13.59 0.40 -16.68
N TYR A 123 -14.14 0.54 -17.89
CA TYR A 123 -13.43 0.95 -19.09
C TYR A 123 -13.68 2.40 -19.43
N ALA A 124 -12.68 3.11 -19.96
CA ALA A 124 -12.73 4.47 -20.47
C ALA A 124 -11.67 4.69 -21.57
N GLY A 125 -11.67 5.86 -22.18
CA GLY A 125 -10.67 6.24 -23.20
C GLY A 125 -11.11 5.93 -24.63
N ASN A 126 -12.41 5.82 -24.91
CA ASN A 126 -12.97 5.68 -26.24
C ASN A 126 -13.72 6.95 -26.67
N GLU A 127 -13.07 7.78 -27.49
CA GLU A 127 -13.65 9.04 -28.00
C GLU A 127 -14.93 8.86 -28.83
N GLN A 128 -15.14 7.68 -29.44
CA GLN A 128 -16.28 7.38 -30.30
C GLN A 128 -17.47 6.82 -29.51
N ALA A 129 -17.31 6.46 -28.24
CA ALA A 129 -18.37 5.87 -27.45
C ALA A 129 -19.54 6.86 -27.21
N VAL A 130 -20.76 6.35 -27.25
CA VAL A 130 -21.98 7.09 -26.93
C VAL A 130 -22.39 6.74 -25.50
N ALA A 131 -22.88 7.71 -24.72
CA ALA A 131 -23.30 7.48 -23.35
C ALA A 131 -24.42 6.42 -23.24
N GLU A 132 -24.23 5.43 -22.35
CA GLU A 132 -25.18 4.32 -22.14
C GLU A 132 -25.70 4.22 -20.70
N ALA A 133 -25.27 5.11 -19.81
CA ALA A 133 -25.65 5.08 -18.40
C ALA A 133 -27.17 5.28 -18.22
N ASN A 134 -27.79 4.41 -17.39
CA ASN A 134 -29.23 4.48 -17.12
C ASN A 134 -29.49 4.13 -15.64
N SER A 135 -29.96 5.12 -14.87
CA SER A 135 -30.21 4.96 -13.44
C SER A 135 -31.28 3.90 -13.11
N ALA A 136 -32.38 3.89 -13.83
CA ALA A 136 -33.49 2.96 -13.53
C ALA A 136 -33.15 1.50 -13.86
N ALA A 137 -32.25 1.26 -14.81
CA ALA A 137 -31.94 -0.08 -15.27
C ALA A 137 -31.06 -0.88 -14.29
N ILE A 138 -30.40 -0.21 -13.31
CA ILE A 138 -29.50 -0.88 -12.37
C ILE A 138 -30.20 -1.56 -11.20
N PHE A 139 -31.47 -1.20 -10.91
CA PHE A 139 -32.21 -1.74 -9.79
C PHE A 139 -32.99 -3.02 -10.17
N ASP A 140 -33.18 -3.89 -9.19
CA ASP A 140 -34.02 -5.08 -9.36
C ASP A 140 -35.53 -4.70 -9.35
N GLY A 141 -36.37 -5.63 -9.75
CA GLY A 141 -37.81 -5.38 -9.81
C GLY A 141 -38.48 -5.20 -8.43
N ALA A 142 -37.78 -5.45 -7.34
CA ALA A 142 -38.28 -5.23 -5.99
C ALA A 142 -37.96 -3.81 -5.47
N MET A 143 -37.08 -3.05 -6.11
CA MET A 143 -36.77 -1.68 -5.72
C MET A 143 -37.96 -0.77 -6.02
N LEU A 144 -38.50 -0.10 -4.99
CA LEU A 144 -39.59 0.84 -5.07
C LEU A 144 -39.12 2.28 -5.16
N ALA A 145 -38.01 2.59 -4.49
CA ALA A 145 -37.35 3.90 -4.52
C ALA A 145 -35.86 3.76 -4.17
N ALA A 146 -35.03 4.53 -4.86
CA ALA A 146 -33.60 4.71 -4.57
C ALA A 146 -33.29 6.21 -4.71
N ILE A 147 -33.26 6.91 -3.58
CA ILE A 147 -33.26 8.36 -3.54
C ILE A 147 -31.90 8.88 -3.12
N SER A 148 -31.17 9.41 -4.11
CA SER A 148 -29.96 10.19 -3.89
C SER A 148 -30.30 11.64 -3.59
N MET A 149 -29.59 12.23 -2.62
CA MET A 149 -29.74 13.64 -2.27
C MET A 149 -28.80 14.56 -3.07
N SER A 150 -28.03 14.01 -4.01
CA SER A 150 -26.97 14.71 -4.77
C SER A 150 -27.47 15.58 -5.94
N GLY A 151 -28.74 15.56 -6.27
CA GLY A 151 -29.30 16.31 -7.41
C GLY A 151 -29.03 17.81 -7.35
N LYS A 152 -28.93 18.45 -8.53
CA LYS A 152 -28.76 19.91 -8.67
C LYS A 152 -30.06 20.70 -8.41
N ASP A 153 -31.19 20.06 -8.57
CA ASP A 153 -32.52 20.67 -8.42
C ASP A 153 -32.99 20.65 -6.97
N ALA A 154 -34.04 21.43 -6.67
CA ALA A 154 -34.62 21.47 -5.34
C ALA A 154 -35.28 20.14 -4.89
N GLU A 155 -35.51 19.22 -5.82
CA GLU A 155 -36.13 17.91 -5.55
C GLU A 155 -35.06 16.83 -5.37
N ALA A 156 -35.32 15.82 -4.53
CA ALA A 156 -34.50 14.61 -4.47
C ALA A 156 -34.70 13.76 -5.71
N ILE A 157 -33.62 13.19 -6.24
CA ILE A 157 -33.65 12.35 -7.42
C ILE A 157 -33.89 10.91 -6.98
N ASP A 158 -35.03 10.34 -7.43
CA ASP A 158 -35.24 8.90 -7.37
C ASP A 158 -34.57 8.23 -8.59
N ALA A 159 -33.41 7.62 -8.37
CA ALA A 159 -32.69 6.92 -9.41
C ALA A 159 -33.46 5.72 -9.99
N SER A 160 -34.40 5.14 -9.26
CA SER A 160 -35.31 4.09 -9.79
C SER A 160 -36.39 4.65 -10.75
N GLY A 161 -36.58 5.98 -10.77
CA GLY A 161 -37.55 6.66 -11.64
C GLY A 161 -39.00 6.45 -11.27
N GLN A 162 -39.30 5.93 -10.08
CA GLN A 162 -40.62 5.52 -9.66
C GLN A 162 -41.41 6.63 -8.94
N ILE A 163 -40.76 7.51 -8.21
CA ILE A 163 -41.36 8.50 -7.33
C ILE A 163 -40.66 9.86 -7.37
N LYS A 164 -41.34 10.91 -6.89
CA LYS A 164 -40.79 12.27 -6.74
C LYS A 164 -41.12 12.82 -5.36
N SER A 165 -40.21 13.62 -4.80
CA SER A 165 -40.49 14.35 -3.57
C SER A 165 -41.52 15.45 -3.78
N THR A 166 -42.27 15.77 -2.73
CA THR A 166 -43.34 16.79 -2.78
C THR A 166 -42.88 18.18 -2.36
N ALA A 167 -41.66 18.32 -1.84
CA ALA A 167 -41.10 19.57 -1.33
C ALA A 167 -39.64 19.74 -1.71
N ALA A 168 -39.22 21.00 -1.79
CA ALA A 168 -37.82 21.37 -1.95
C ALA A 168 -36.99 20.92 -0.73
N ILE A 169 -35.81 20.42 -0.99
CA ILE A 169 -34.89 19.87 0.02
C ILE A 169 -33.71 20.83 0.22
N SER A 170 -33.47 21.24 1.46
CA SER A 170 -32.25 21.94 1.83
C SER A 170 -31.07 20.94 1.81
N ARG A 171 -29.96 21.32 1.19
CA ARG A 171 -28.80 20.41 1.01
C ARG A 171 -27.56 20.94 1.69
N GLU A 172 -26.78 20.00 2.22
CA GLU A 172 -25.40 20.18 2.63
C GLU A 172 -24.49 19.55 1.56
N ALA A 173 -23.54 20.31 1.03
CA ALA A 173 -22.70 19.88 -0.10
C ALA A 173 -21.78 18.69 0.24
N ASN A 174 -21.39 18.55 1.51
CA ASN A 174 -20.51 17.50 2.01
C ASN A 174 -21.32 16.38 2.70
N GLY A 175 -22.12 15.67 1.92
CA GLY A 175 -22.83 14.47 2.35
C GLY A 175 -21.92 13.23 2.41
N LEU A 176 -22.54 12.06 2.43
CA LEU A 176 -21.83 10.78 2.39
C LEU A 176 -21.41 10.40 0.96
N MET A 177 -22.32 10.60 -0.01
CA MET A 177 -22.16 10.24 -1.43
C MET A 177 -22.40 11.47 -2.33
N GLY A 178 -21.86 12.62 -1.97
CA GLY A 178 -22.10 13.87 -2.67
C GLY A 178 -22.79 14.87 -1.74
N ALA A 179 -23.97 15.39 -2.10
CA ALA A 179 -24.76 16.24 -1.23
C ALA A 179 -25.76 15.41 -0.40
N ALA A 180 -26.02 15.82 0.83
CA ALA A 180 -27.03 15.21 1.72
C ALA A 180 -28.19 16.18 1.98
N ALA A 181 -29.37 15.67 2.28
CA ALA A 181 -30.50 16.48 2.74
C ALA A 181 -30.23 16.96 4.17
N LYS A 182 -30.38 18.28 4.40
CA LYS A 182 -30.24 18.91 5.70
C LYS A 182 -31.59 19.21 6.30
N LEU A 183 -31.85 18.63 7.45
CA LEU A 183 -33.09 18.80 8.22
C LEU A 183 -32.79 19.61 9.49
N ASP A 184 -33.63 20.60 9.75
CA ASP A 184 -33.49 21.55 10.88
C ASP A 184 -34.39 21.19 12.08
N GLY A 185 -35.17 20.12 11.95
CA GLY A 185 -36.13 19.67 12.97
C GLY A 185 -37.53 20.31 12.83
N GLN A 186 -37.76 21.22 11.87
CA GLN A 186 -39.04 21.84 11.63
C GLN A 186 -39.73 21.28 10.37
N GLN A 187 -38.96 20.70 9.47
CA GLN A 187 -39.42 20.20 8.19
C GLN A 187 -39.19 18.69 8.08
N SER A 188 -40.05 18.01 7.33
CA SER A 188 -39.88 16.63 6.91
C SER A 188 -39.94 16.52 5.39
N ILE A 189 -39.23 15.53 4.83
CA ILE A 189 -39.34 15.23 3.40
C ILE A 189 -40.43 14.19 3.21
N THR A 190 -41.30 14.40 2.23
CA THR A 190 -42.47 13.52 1.99
C THR A 190 -42.46 13.00 0.56
N TRP A 191 -42.65 11.70 0.42
CA TRP A 191 -42.93 11.02 -0.86
C TRP A 191 -44.29 10.37 -0.81
N ALA A 192 -45.23 10.86 -1.62
CA ALA A 192 -46.55 10.31 -1.75
C ALA A 192 -46.65 9.49 -3.04
N SER A 193 -46.70 8.16 -2.91
CA SER A 193 -46.83 7.25 -4.05
C SER A 193 -47.54 5.96 -3.66
N ASP A 194 -48.49 5.54 -4.49
CA ASP A 194 -49.12 4.24 -4.34
C ASP A 194 -48.17 3.05 -4.58
N LYS A 195 -47.02 3.30 -5.15
CA LYS A 195 -45.98 2.28 -5.35
C LYS A 195 -45.23 1.91 -4.06
N LEU A 196 -45.23 2.78 -3.05
CA LEU A 196 -44.57 2.57 -1.77
C LEU A 196 -45.39 1.76 -0.76
N LYS A 197 -46.22 0.85 -1.21
CA LYS A 197 -47.12 0.06 -0.35
C LYS A 197 -46.58 -1.36 -0.14
N ALA A 198 -46.82 -1.90 1.05
CA ALA A 198 -46.65 -3.32 1.32
C ALA A 198 -47.93 -3.89 1.96
N PRO A 199 -48.38 -5.11 1.55
CA PRO A 199 -49.51 -5.77 2.17
C PRO A 199 -49.24 -6.11 3.64
N ALA A 200 -50.29 -6.48 4.36
CA ALA A 200 -50.17 -6.94 5.75
C ALA A 200 -49.13 -8.05 5.89
N SER A 201 -48.22 -7.89 6.82
CA SER A 201 -47.08 -8.82 7.01
C SER A 201 -46.24 -9.12 5.75
N GLY A 202 -46.43 -8.30 4.70
CA GLY A 202 -45.72 -8.46 3.42
C GLY A 202 -44.27 -8.04 3.46
N PRO A 203 -43.47 -8.47 2.48
CA PRO A 203 -42.07 -8.15 2.43
C PRO A 203 -41.82 -6.66 2.18
N TYR A 204 -41.05 -6.02 3.05
CA TYR A 204 -40.70 -4.61 2.93
C TYR A 204 -39.34 -4.37 3.56
N SER A 205 -38.52 -3.52 2.93
CA SER A 205 -37.29 -3.04 3.48
C SER A 205 -37.13 -1.55 3.21
N VAL A 206 -36.63 -0.81 4.19
CA VAL A 206 -36.28 0.60 4.05
C VAL A 206 -34.93 0.83 4.73
N SER A 207 -34.05 1.54 4.07
CA SER A 207 -32.72 1.90 4.62
C SER A 207 -32.36 3.33 4.22
N MET A 208 -31.49 3.95 5.03
CA MET A 208 -30.92 5.26 4.74
C MET A 208 -29.67 5.51 5.57
N TRP A 209 -28.90 6.50 5.17
CA TRP A 209 -27.84 7.05 5.98
C TRP A 209 -28.31 8.30 6.73
N ILE A 210 -27.88 8.41 7.98
CA ILE A 210 -28.21 9.56 8.82
C ILE A 210 -26.97 10.05 9.57
N LYS A 211 -26.92 11.36 9.82
CA LYS A 211 -25.94 12.00 10.70
C LYS A 211 -26.68 12.92 11.67
N PRO A 212 -27.08 12.41 12.86
CA PRO A 212 -27.87 13.19 13.82
C PRO A 212 -27.05 14.32 14.43
N GLU A 213 -27.60 15.54 14.49
CA GLU A 213 -27.05 16.64 15.31
C GLU A 213 -27.58 16.59 16.74
N VAL A 214 -28.75 15.97 16.93
CA VAL A 214 -29.41 15.78 18.24
C VAL A 214 -29.84 14.32 18.38
N ALA A 215 -29.85 13.81 19.59
CA ALA A 215 -30.15 12.40 19.89
C ALA A 215 -31.66 12.10 19.93
N GLN A 216 -32.47 12.76 19.08
CA GLN A 216 -33.93 12.59 19.03
C GLN A 216 -34.50 12.97 17.66
N GLY A 217 -35.68 12.43 17.33
CA GLY A 217 -36.46 12.73 16.15
C GLY A 217 -37.07 11.48 15.51
N GLN A 218 -38.11 11.65 14.68
CA GLN A 218 -38.66 10.58 13.87
C GLN A 218 -37.91 10.49 12.55
N LEU A 219 -37.20 9.41 12.32
CA LEU A 219 -36.39 9.22 11.13
C LEU A 219 -37.21 8.79 9.93
N ILE A 220 -38.14 7.85 10.13
CA ILE A 220 -39.03 7.31 9.10
C ILE A 220 -40.43 7.20 9.67
N LYS A 221 -41.43 7.54 8.87
CA LYS A 221 -42.84 7.29 9.15
C LYS A 221 -43.58 6.93 7.87
N GLN A 222 -44.27 5.77 7.88
CA GLN A 222 -45.18 5.38 6.79
C GLN A 222 -46.32 4.53 7.35
N GLY A 223 -47.49 5.12 7.48
CA GLY A 223 -48.62 4.45 8.10
C GLY A 223 -48.28 3.89 9.48
N PRO A 224 -48.38 2.55 9.71
CA PRO A 224 -48.04 1.93 10.98
C PRO A 224 -46.52 1.75 11.20
N LEU A 225 -45.68 1.84 10.16
CA LEU A 225 -44.24 1.72 10.24
C LEU A 225 -43.63 3.04 10.70
N ALA A 226 -42.75 2.98 11.72
CA ALA A 226 -41.94 4.12 12.15
C ALA A 226 -40.53 3.69 12.61
N LEU A 227 -39.58 4.59 12.44
CA LEU A 227 -38.23 4.53 13.04
C LEU A 227 -38.00 5.81 13.81
N ASP A 228 -37.91 5.70 15.12
CA ASP A 228 -37.71 6.83 16.01
C ASP A 228 -36.31 6.76 16.67
N LEU A 229 -35.69 7.92 16.81
CA LEU A 229 -34.48 8.12 17.61
C LEU A 229 -34.88 8.78 18.93
N VAL A 230 -34.71 8.09 20.04
CA VAL A 230 -35.05 8.57 21.38
C VAL A 230 -33.87 8.43 22.31
N ALA A 231 -33.36 9.56 22.80
CA ALA A 231 -32.19 9.59 23.67
C ALA A 231 -30.97 8.81 23.11
N GLY A 232 -30.74 8.91 21.80
CA GLY A 232 -29.65 8.23 21.08
C GLY A 232 -29.90 6.76 20.76
N LYS A 233 -31.05 6.20 21.12
CA LYS A 233 -31.41 4.81 20.86
C LYS A 233 -32.50 4.72 19.81
N LEU A 234 -32.36 3.76 18.89
CA LEU A 234 -33.36 3.53 17.83
C LEU A 234 -34.51 2.63 18.30
N THR A 235 -35.68 2.97 17.83
CA THR A 235 -36.92 2.16 18.01
C THR A 235 -37.60 2.00 16.66
N ALA A 236 -37.58 0.80 16.08
CA ALA A 236 -38.44 0.46 14.95
C ALA A 236 -39.77 -0.02 15.46
N SER A 237 -40.87 0.47 14.87
CA SER A 237 -42.22 0.07 15.26
C SER A 237 -43.09 -0.24 14.04
N LEU A 238 -43.99 -1.22 14.19
CA LEU A 238 -45.07 -1.52 13.25
C LEU A 238 -46.38 -1.63 14.05
N GLY A 239 -47.14 -0.54 14.08
CA GLY A 239 -48.26 -0.39 14.99
C GLY A 239 -47.81 -0.45 16.46
N ALA A 240 -48.34 -1.42 17.22
CA ALA A 240 -47.96 -1.62 18.62
C ALA A 240 -46.65 -2.42 18.83
N LEU A 241 -46.18 -3.12 17.77
CA LEU A 241 -44.97 -3.91 17.83
C LEU A 241 -43.72 -3.00 17.82
N LYS A 242 -42.73 -3.31 18.67
CA LYS A 242 -41.51 -2.52 18.77
C LYS A 242 -40.28 -3.41 18.83
N ALA A 243 -39.25 -3.04 18.05
CA ALA A 243 -37.89 -3.55 18.15
C ALA A 243 -36.96 -2.39 18.57
N VAL A 244 -36.40 -2.48 19.77
CA VAL A 244 -35.62 -1.39 20.39
C VAL A 244 -34.15 -1.81 20.48
N GLY A 245 -33.25 -1.07 19.87
CA GLY A 245 -31.82 -1.35 19.89
C GLY A 245 -31.04 -0.38 19.02
N GLY A 246 -29.71 -0.48 19.07
CA GLY A 246 -28.80 0.35 18.28
C GLY A 246 -28.64 1.76 18.87
N ASP A 247 -27.44 2.01 19.40
CA ASP A 247 -27.05 3.32 19.89
C ASP A 247 -26.41 4.14 18.76
N LEU A 248 -26.84 5.37 18.59
CA LEU A 248 -26.34 6.28 17.56
C LEU A 248 -25.59 7.46 18.18
N PRO A 249 -24.32 7.64 17.88
CA PRO A 249 -23.58 8.83 18.26
C PRO A 249 -24.07 10.04 17.46
N VAL A 250 -24.11 11.22 18.07
CA VAL A 250 -24.37 12.48 17.37
C VAL A 250 -23.16 12.88 16.52
N ASN A 251 -23.41 13.61 15.43
CA ASN A 251 -22.40 14.10 14.48
C ASN A 251 -21.55 13.00 13.77
N ALA A 252 -22.03 11.75 13.76
CA ALA A 252 -21.42 10.65 13.02
C ALA A 252 -22.42 10.05 12.03
N TRP A 253 -21.95 9.66 10.83
CA TRP A 253 -22.74 8.93 9.87
C TRP A 253 -23.04 7.52 10.37
N ALA A 254 -24.29 7.10 10.24
CA ALA A 254 -24.73 5.75 10.52
C ALA A 254 -25.75 5.28 9.47
N HIS A 255 -25.58 4.06 8.99
CA HIS A 255 -26.57 3.38 8.17
C HIS A 255 -27.64 2.76 9.05
N VAL A 256 -28.92 3.03 8.79
CA VAL A 256 -30.04 2.44 9.50
C VAL A 256 -30.94 1.73 8.51
N ALA A 257 -31.41 0.53 8.85
CA ALA A 257 -32.34 -0.20 8.00
C ALA A 257 -33.38 -0.95 8.84
N ILE A 258 -34.59 -1.08 8.28
CA ILE A 258 -35.67 -1.89 8.80
C ILE A 258 -36.08 -2.89 7.74
N THR A 259 -36.31 -4.13 8.13
CA THR A 259 -36.95 -5.14 7.29
C THR A 259 -38.20 -5.68 7.98
N VAL A 260 -39.28 -5.84 7.20
CA VAL A 260 -40.58 -6.38 7.62
C VAL A 260 -40.90 -7.58 6.74
N GLY A 261 -41.20 -8.70 7.33
CA GLY A 261 -41.52 -9.93 6.61
C GLY A 261 -40.87 -11.16 7.22
N ALA A 262 -41.13 -12.33 6.64
CA ALA A 262 -40.65 -13.62 7.18
C ALA A 262 -40.98 -13.81 8.68
N GLY A 263 -42.12 -13.25 9.16
CA GLY A 263 -42.55 -13.33 10.56
C GLY A 263 -41.81 -12.39 11.52
N GLN A 264 -41.04 -11.43 11.03
CA GLN A 264 -40.22 -10.56 11.87
C GLN A 264 -40.18 -9.11 11.41
N LEU A 265 -40.06 -8.19 12.39
CA LEU A 265 -39.60 -6.82 12.23
C LEU A 265 -38.16 -6.76 12.71
N THR A 266 -37.21 -6.45 11.83
CA THR A 266 -35.77 -6.42 12.18
C THR A 266 -35.22 -5.02 11.93
N LEU A 267 -34.43 -4.54 12.91
CA LEU A 267 -33.69 -3.27 12.86
C LEU A 267 -32.20 -3.55 12.69
N TYR A 268 -31.57 -2.83 11.77
CA TYR A 268 -30.12 -2.90 11.54
C TYR A 268 -29.47 -1.52 11.73
N VAL A 269 -28.23 -1.53 12.24
CA VAL A 269 -27.38 -0.34 12.38
C VAL A 269 -25.99 -0.69 11.82
N ASN A 270 -25.48 0.12 10.88
CA ASN A 270 -24.20 -0.08 10.23
C ASN A 270 -24.00 -1.53 9.71
N GLY A 271 -25.05 -2.06 9.08
CA GLY A 271 -25.05 -3.40 8.50
C GLY A 271 -25.21 -4.55 9.50
N ALA A 272 -25.23 -4.28 10.80
CA ALA A 272 -25.42 -5.29 11.83
C ALA A 272 -26.85 -5.29 12.40
N GLN A 273 -27.42 -6.46 12.67
CA GLN A 273 -28.71 -6.57 13.33
C GLN A 273 -28.62 -6.00 14.76
N ALA A 274 -29.44 -5.00 15.05
CA ALA A 274 -29.47 -4.31 16.35
C ALA A 274 -30.63 -4.78 17.24
N ALA A 275 -31.79 -5.08 16.64
CA ALA A 275 -32.97 -5.57 17.35
C ALA A 275 -33.91 -6.33 16.40
N GLN A 276 -34.78 -7.15 16.97
CA GLN A 276 -35.84 -7.81 16.23
C GLN A 276 -37.08 -8.01 17.13
N ALA A 277 -38.25 -8.14 16.50
CA ALA A 277 -39.52 -8.47 17.15
C ALA A 277 -40.36 -9.37 16.23
N GLU A 278 -41.12 -10.34 16.82
CA GLU A 278 -41.95 -11.26 16.05
C GLU A 278 -43.22 -10.58 15.57
N LEU A 279 -43.56 -10.73 14.28
CA LEU A 279 -44.77 -10.20 13.68
C LEU A 279 -46.00 -11.07 14.05
N ALA A 280 -47.03 -10.43 14.54
CA ALA A 280 -48.31 -11.09 14.68
C ALA A 280 -48.93 -11.35 13.29
N ALA A 281 -49.72 -12.42 13.16
CA ALA A 281 -50.42 -12.76 11.92
C ALA A 281 -51.41 -11.65 11.44
N THR A 282 -51.80 -10.75 12.34
CA THR A 282 -52.73 -9.63 12.10
C THR A 282 -52.00 -8.29 11.93
N SER A 283 -50.67 -8.28 11.65
CA SER A 283 -49.93 -7.04 11.45
C SER A 283 -50.52 -6.24 10.27
N ALA A 284 -50.61 -4.91 10.46
CA ALA A 284 -51.18 -4.02 9.44
C ALA A 284 -50.24 -3.90 8.22
N GLY A 285 -50.83 -3.63 7.05
CA GLY A 285 -50.06 -3.25 5.84
C GLY A 285 -49.39 -1.89 6.00
N ILE A 286 -48.34 -1.67 5.25
CA ILE A 286 -47.61 -0.40 5.21
C ILE A 286 -48.19 0.41 4.05
N GLU A 287 -48.91 1.46 4.37
CA GLU A 287 -49.58 2.32 3.41
C GLU A 287 -49.46 3.80 3.78
N GLY A 288 -49.69 4.68 2.80
CA GLY A 288 -49.62 6.12 2.98
C GLY A 288 -48.28 6.73 2.56
N PRO A 289 -48.16 8.05 2.70
CA PRO A 289 -46.93 8.74 2.33
C PRO A 289 -45.75 8.29 3.22
N LEU A 290 -44.59 8.21 2.62
CA LEU A 290 -43.31 8.03 3.32
C LEU A 290 -42.81 9.42 3.75
N LEU A 291 -42.69 9.63 5.05
CA LEU A 291 -42.12 10.83 5.66
C LEU A 291 -40.75 10.50 6.25
N VAL A 292 -39.80 11.40 6.06
CA VAL A 292 -38.44 11.29 6.61
C VAL A 292 -38.11 12.58 7.36
N GLY A 293 -37.69 12.42 8.62
CA GLY A 293 -37.07 13.46 9.42
C GLY A 293 -38.01 14.39 10.19
N GLU A 294 -39.24 13.94 10.58
CA GLU A 294 -40.14 14.75 11.41
C GLU A 294 -39.53 14.97 12.81
N GLY A 295 -39.29 16.23 13.18
CA GLY A 295 -38.60 16.59 14.42
C GLY A 295 -37.14 16.15 14.49
N PHE A 296 -36.56 15.69 13.39
CA PHE A 296 -35.17 15.27 13.33
C PHE A 296 -34.29 16.43 12.83
N LYS A 297 -33.20 16.68 13.54
CA LYS A 297 -32.16 17.65 13.15
C LYS A 297 -30.87 16.92 12.81
N GLY A 298 -30.39 17.10 11.57
CA GLY A 298 -29.20 16.42 11.06
C GLY A 298 -29.21 16.26 9.54
N LEU A 299 -28.36 15.35 9.04
CA LEU A 299 -28.28 15.02 7.62
C LEU A 299 -28.89 13.65 7.33
N VAL A 300 -29.49 13.53 6.14
CA VAL A 300 -30.02 12.28 5.59
C VAL A 300 -29.50 12.09 4.18
N ASP A 301 -29.10 10.84 3.83
CA ASP A 301 -28.59 10.48 2.51
C ASP A 301 -28.99 9.06 2.13
N GLU A 302 -28.97 8.72 0.83
CA GLU A 302 -29.15 7.37 0.27
C GLU A 302 -30.36 6.61 0.84
N LEU A 303 -31.58 7.15 0.64
CA LEU A 303 -32.81 6.47 1.06
C LEU A 303 -33.23 5.41 0.03
N GLU A 304 -33.27 4.15 0.46
CA GLU A 304 -33.73 3.03 -0.36
C GLU A 304 -35.01 2.38 0.22
N VAL A 305 -35.95 2.02 -0.66
CA VAL A 305 -37.15 1.29 -0.30
C VAL A 305 -37.37 0.14 -1.26
N ALA A 306 -37.65 -1.06 -0.74
CA ALA A 306 -37.84 -2.27 -1.55
C ALA A 306 -39.04 -3.12 -1.08
N ALA A 307 -39.76 -3.70 -2.02
CA ALA A 307 -40.86 -4.66 -1.80
C ALA A 307 -40.30 -6.09 -1.60
N THR A 308 -39.24 -6.22 -0.82
CA THR A 308 -38.64 -7.51 -0.47
C THR A 308 -38.03 -7.43 0.91
N VAL A 309 -37.82 -8.55 1.56
CA VAL A 309 -37.01 -8.62 2.78
C VAL A 309 -35.52 -8.74 2.33
N ARG A 310 -34.76 -7.66 2.44
CA ARG A 310 -33.32 -7.70 2.21
C ARG A 310 -32.69 -8.50 3.34
N SER A 311 -31.82 -9.45 2.98
CA SER A 311 -31.15 -10.29 3.97
C SER A 311 -30.12 -9.49 4.81
N ALA A 312 -29.70 -10.07 5.92
CA ALA A 312 -28.68 -9.45 6.77
C ALA A 312 -27.36 -9.22 6.02
N ASP A 313 -26.95 -10.17 5.17
CA ASP A 313 -25.74 -10.03 4.34
C ASP A 313 -25.93 -8.95 3.26
N TRP A 314 -27.12 -8.82 2.68
CA TRP A 314 -27.43 -7.72 1.76
C TRP A 314 -27.27 -6.36 2.45
N ILE A 315 -27.95 -6.16 3.60
CA ILE A 315 -27.87 -4.91 4.36
C ILE A 315 -26.43 -4.60 4.79
N LYS A 316 -25.68 -5.62 5.22
CA LYS A 316 -24.28 -5.49 5.60
C LYS A 316 -23.41 -5.05 4.42
N LEU A 317 -23.58 -5.68 3.26
CA LEU A 317 -22.81 -5.36 2.06
C LEU A 317 -23.17 -3.97 1.52
N ALA A 318 -24.47 -3.60 1.45
CA ALA A 318 -24.92 -2.28 1.02
C ALA A 318 -24.39 -1.17 1.92
N SER A 319 -24.51 -1.34 3.24
CA SER A 319 -23.95 -0.41 4.23
C SER A 319 -22.44 -0.21 4.06
N ALA A 320 -21.68 -1.29 3.87
CA ALA A 320 -20.23 -1.22 3.71
C ALA A 320 -19.82 -0.60 2.36
N ALA A 321 -20.56 -0.90 1.28
CA ALA A 321 -20.29 -0.35 -0.05
C ALA A 321 -20.47 1.17 -0.10
N GLN A 322 -21.52 1.66 0.56
CA GLN A 322 -21.85 3.09 0.62
C GLN A 322 -21.00 3.85 1.64
N SER A 323 -20.39 3.18 2.61
CA SER A 323 -19.57 3.81 3.64
C SER A 323 -18.28 4.43 3.06
N ALA A 324 -17.64 5.31 3.84
CA ALA A 324 -16.30 5.84 3.52
C ALA A 324 -15.18 4.82 3.75
N ASP A 325 -15.49 3.66 4.36
CA ASP A 325 -14.50 2.60 4.65
C ASP A 325 -14.30 1.72 3.41
N ALA A 326 -13.10 1.73 2.86
CA ALA A 326 -12.73 1.02 1.62
C ALA A 326 -12.55 -0.51 1.77
N LYS A 327 -13.02 -1.13 2.87
CA LYS A 327 -12.81 -2.57 3.11
C LYS A 327 -13.49 -3.49 2.10
N LEU A 328 -14.64 -3.08 1.56
CA LEU A 328 -15.36 -3.88 0.57
C LEU A 328 -14.80 -3.68 -0.83
N VAL A 329 -14.62 -2.43 -1.25
CA VAL A 329 -14.31 -2.06 -2.63
C VAL A 329 -12.85 -1.64 -2.73
N ALA A 330 -12.05 -2.42 -3.48
CA ALA A 330 -10.68 -2.06 -3.87
C ALA A 330 -10.63 -1.82 -5.39
N THR A 331 -9.86 -0.81 -5.82
CA THR A 331 -9.73 -0.42 -7.22
C THR A 331 -8.27 -0.36 -7.65
N ILE A 332 -7.96 -0.88 -8.85
CA ILE A 332 -6.62 -0.87 -9.43
C ILE A 332 -6.73 -0.46 -10.90
N THR A 333 -6.04 0.60 -11.30
CA THR A 333 -5.96 1.05 -12.70
C THR A 333 -5.00 0.17 -13.50
N GLN A 334 -5.39 -0.20 -14.72
CA GLN A 334 -4.59 -0.99 -15.65
C GLN A 334 -4.50 -0.24 -16.98
N ALA A 335 -3.28 -0.05 -17.51
CA ALA A 335 -3.06 0.44 -18.88
C ALA A 335 -2.96 -0.75 -19.86
N GLU A 336 -3.22 -0.53 -21.16
CA GLU A 336 -3.23 -1.58 -22.19
C GLU A 336 -1.91 -2.38 -22.25
N ASP A 337 -0.77 -1.70 -22.04
CA ASP A 337 0.56 -2.33 -22.06
C ASP A 337 0.82 -3.26 -20.85
N THR A 338 0.05 -3.13 -19.76
CA THR A 338 0.19 -3.97 -18.56
C THR A 338 -0.71 -5.20 -18.56
N ALA A 339 -1.70 -5.28 -19.46
CA ALA A 339 -2.57 -6.45 -19.60
C ALA A 339 -1.79 -7.73 -20.01
N ASN A 340 -0.62 -7.58 -20.62
CA ASN A 340 0.27 -8.67 -20.99
C ASN A 340 1.28 -9.07 -19.89
N ALA A 341 1.31 -8.37 -18.76
CA ALA A 341 2.31 -8.56 -17.69
C ALA A 341 1.77 -9.29 -16.43
N GLU A 342 0.47 -9.61 -16.36
CA GLU A 342 -0.13 -10.20 -15.17
C GLU A 342 -0.19 -11.73 -15.18
N GLU A 343 0.98 -12.39 -15.04
CA GLU A 343 1.09 -13.66 -14.33
C GLU A 343 2.29 -13.66 -13.37
N GLY A 344 2.44 -12.63 -12.57
CA GLY A 344 3.50 -12.56 -11.58
C GLY A 344 3.26 -11.49 -10.53
N GLY A 345 2.37 -11.76 -9.59
CA GLY A 345 2.26 -10.97 -8.34
C GLY A 345 1.67 -9.59 -8.54
N GLU A 346 0.76 -9.20 -7.64
CA GLU A 346 0.29 -7.83 -7.51
C GLU A 346 1.48 -6.86 -7.60
N PRO A 347 1.37 -5.70 -8.30
CA PRO A 347 2.35 -4.65 -8.15
C PRO A 347 2.33 -4.28 -6.67
N GLY A 348 3.32 -4.76 -5.94
CA GLY A 348 3.44 -4.48 -4.52
C GLY A 348 3.38 -2.96 -4.33
N TYR A 349 3.02 -2.49 -3.15
CA TYR A 349 3.00 -1.06 -2.78
C TYR A 349 4.17 -0.24 -3.36
N PHE A 350 5.32 -0.88 -3.59
CA PHE A 350 6.49 -0.30 -4.23
C PHE A 350 6.31 0.03 -5.71
N GLY A 351 5.55 -0.75 -6.48
CA GLY A 351 5.27 -0.46 -7.90
C GLY A 351 4.44 0.81 -8.04
N VAL A 352 3.33 0.88 -7.29
CA VAL A 352 2.45 2.07 -7.26
C VAL A 352 3.21 3.33 -6.80
N LEU A 353 4.13 3.19 -5.84
CA LEU A 353 4.97 4.30 -5.36
C LEU A 353 5.99 4.76 -6.41
N LEU A 354 6.55 3.84 -7.21
CA LEU A 354 7.54 4.16 -8.24
C LEU A 354 6.91 4.89 -9.44
N ASP A 355 5.70 4.51 -9.84
CA ASP A 355 5.00 5.11 -10.99
C ASP A 355 4.55 6.56 -10.70
N ASN A 356 4.35 6.92 -9.43
CA ASN A 356 3.94 8.26 -9.01
C ASN A 356 5.10 9.15 -8.53
N LEU A 357 6.37 8.78 -8.81
CA LEU A 357 7.53 9.56 -8.39
C LEU A 357 7.74 10.80 -9.25
N THR A 358 7.94 11.94 -8.60
CA THR A 358 8.37 13.18 -9.27
C THR A 358 9.80 13.05 -9.80
N VAL A 359 10.14 13.80 -10.85
CA VAL A 359 11.49 13.80 -11.47
C VAL A 359 12.58 14.12 -10.43
N ASP A 360 12.31 15.04 -9.51
CA ASP A 360 13.26 15.42 -8.44
C ASP A 360 13.54 14.27 -7.46
N ALA A 361 12.51 13.48 -7.12
CA ALA A 361 12.68 12.28 -6.30
C ALA A 361 13.53 11.22 -7.01
N TRP A 362 13.36 11.04 -8.33
CA TRP A 362 14.18 10.14 -9.13
C TRP A 362 15.66 10.52 -9.09
N VAL A 363 15.99 11.82 -9.16
CA VAL A 363 17.38 12.29 -9.06
C VAL A 363 18.01 11.85 -7.73
N VAL A 364 17.31 12.05 -6.61
CA VAL A 364 17.80 11.65 -5.28
C VAL A 364 17.97 10.13 -5.20
N ILE A 365 17.01 9.36 -5.67
CA ILE A 365 17.04 7.88 -5.65
C ILE A 365 18.19 7.34 -6.50
N ILE A 366 18.45 7.91 -7.68
CA ILE A 366 19.57 7.51 -8.54
C ILE A 366 20.91 7.77 -7.84
N ILE A 367 21.09 8.93 -7.21
CA ILE A 367 22.32 9.25 -6.43
C ILE A 367 22.50 8.24 -5.31
N LEU A 368 21.45 7.93 -4.55
CA LEU A 368 21.46 6.91 -3.50
C LEU A 368 21.77 5.51 -4.05
N GLY A 369 21.24 5.16 -5.21
CA GLY A 369 21.53 3.89 -5.89
C GLY A 369 23.00 3.77 -6.29
N ILE A 370 23.58 4.81 -6.86
CA ILE A 370 25.03 4.84 -7.18
C ILE A 370 25.87 4.68 -5.90
N MET A 371 25.49 5.39 -4.84
CA MET A 371 26.18 5.32 -3.55
C MET A 371 26.08 3.92 -2.94
N PHE A 372 24.94 3.23 -3.05
CA PHE A 372 24.76 1.84 -2.62
C PHE A 372 25.67 0.87 -3.38
N VAL A 373 25.76 1.01 -4.72
CA VAL A 373 26.63 0.18 -5.56
C VAL A 373 28.10 0.37 -5.18
N VAL A 374 28.54 1.62 -5.01
CA VAL A 374 29.92 1.94 -4.60
C VAL A 374 30.22 1.37 -3.21
N ALA A 375 29.33 1.56 -2.24
CA ALA A 375 29.51 1.03 -0.89
C ALA A 375 29.58 -0.51 -0.89
N SER A 376 28.68 -1.17 -1.60
CA SER A 376 28.65 -2.64 -1.73
C SER A 376 29.93 -3.18 -2.38
N TRP A 377 30.40 -2.53 -3.44
CA TRP A 377 31.66 -2.89 -4.09
C TRP A 377 32.87 -2.74 -3.16
N VAL A 378 32.95 -1.64 -2.39
CA VAL A 378 34.01 -1.43 -1.39
C VAL A 378 33.96 -2.48 -0.30
N MET A 379 32.76 -2.78 0.24
CA MET A 379 32.59 -3.83 1.25
C MET A 379 33.08 -5.19 0.76
N ALA A 380 32.63 -5.61 -0.43
CA ALA A 380 32.98 -6.89 -1.01
C ALA A 380 34.51 -7.02 -1.25
N THR A 381 35.12 -6.01 -1.89
CA THR A 381 36.55 -6.01 -2.20
C THR A 381 37.40 -5.98 -0.94
N LYS A 382 37.00 -5.19 0.06
CA LYS A 382 37.72 -5.11 1.35
C LYS A 382 37.54 -6.38 2.19
N ALA A 383 36.37 -6.97 2.22
CA ALA A 383 36.12 -8.24 2.92
C ALA A 383 37.04 -9.36 2.39
N VAL A 384 37.16 -9.46 1.06
CA VAL A 384 38.07 -10.42 0.42
C VAL A 384 39.53 -10.13 0.74
N LEU A 385 39.96 -8.87 0.65
CA LEU A 385 41.33 -8.46 0.93
C LEU A 385 41.74 -8.74 2.39
N VAL A 386 40.88 -8.30 3.34
CA VAL A 386 41.13 -8.49 4.79
C VAL A 386 41.09 -9.97 5.16
N GLY A 387 40.13 -10.74 4.59
CA GLY A 387 40.01 -12.18 4.82
C GLY A 387 41.23 -12.98 4.31
N ARG A 388 41.81 -12.58 3.14
CA ARG A 388 43.04 -13.18 2.61
C ARG A 388 44.25 -12.80 3.44
N ALA A 389 44.33 -11.51 3.82
CA ALA A 389 45.45 -11.03 4.67
C ALA A 389 45.49 -11.77 6.02
N ASP A 390 44.33 -11.91 6.67
CA ASP A 390 44.23 -12.61 7.96
C ASP A 390 44.66 -14.09 7.85
N ARG A 391 44.16 -14.81 6.81
CA ARG A 391 44.56 -16.21 6.58
C ARG A 391 46.04 -16.37 6.31
N ASP A 392 46.58 -15.53 5.43
CA ASP A 392 48.01 -15.58 5.09
C ASP A 392 48.86 -15.17 6.29
N ASN A 393 48.42 -14.22 7.12
CA ASN A 393 49.10 -13.83 8.36
C ASN A 393 49.18 -14.98 9.36
N GLN A 394 48.10 -15.71 9.60
CA GLN A 394 48.07 -16.86 10.51
C GLN A 394 49.04 -17.96 10.04
N SER A 395 49.04 -18.24 8.74
CA SER A 395 49.91 -19.25 8.15
C SER A 395 51.39 -18.84 8.24
N PHE A 396 51.69 -17.55 7.97
CA PHE A 396 53.01 -16.99 8.08
C PHE A 396 53.51 -16.97 9.54
N LEU A 397 52.69 -16.51 10.49
CA LEU A 397 53.03 -16.40 11.90
C LEU A 397 53.36 -17.77 12.50
N LYS A 398 52.62 -18.84 12.15
CA LYS A 398 52.93 -20.20 12.53
C LYS A 398 54.33 -20.60 12.06
N ARG A 399 54.66 -20.37 10.78
CA ARG A 399 55.96 -20.70 10.20
C ARG A 399 57.10 -19.88 10.81
N PHE A 400 56.86 -18.59 11.08
CA PHE A 400 57.81 -17.72 11.76
C PHE A 400 58.15 -18.21 13.18
N ARG A 401 57.14 -18.68 13.93
CA ARG A 401 57.32 -19.20 15.28
C ARG A 401 58.05 -20.54 15.32
N ASP A 402 57.83 -21.40 14.31
CA ASP A 402 58.47 -22.70 14.17
C ASP A 402 59.97 -22.57 13.73
N ALA A 403 60.37 -21.45 13.16
CA ALA A 403 61.72 -21.20 12.71
C ALA A 403 62.66 -20.96 13.90
N ARG A 404 63.82 -21.60 13.89
CA ARG A 404 64.85 -21.45 14.93
C ARG A 404 65.61 -20.13 14.81
N ASP A 405 65.81 -19.65 13.59
CA ASP A 405 66.53 -18.41 13.29
C ASP A 405 65.59 -17.47 12.50
N VAL A 406 65.61 -16.18 12.87
CA VAL A 406 64.86 -15.13 12.23
C VAL A 406 65.15 -15.05 10.73
N MET A 407 66.36 -15.36 10.28
CA MET A 407 66.70 -15.32 8.85
C MET A 407 66.38 -16.60 8.08
N SER A 408 65.92 -17.67 8.74
CA SER A 408 65.75 -19.01 8.15
C SER A 408 64.26 -19.36 7.77
N VAL A 409 63.36 -18.41 7.80
CA VAL A 409 61.89 -18.68 7.57
C VAL A 409 61.58 -19.19 6.16
N GLY A 410 62.51 -19.01 5.21
CA GLY A 410 62.44 -19.57 3.86
C GLY A 410 61.46 -18.86 2.92
N ASP A 411 61.00 -19.56 1.88
CA ASP A 411 60.20 -19.00 0.79
C ASP A 411 58.89 -18.31 1.26
N LEU A 412 58.73 -17.05 0.86
CA LEU A 412 57.66 -16.13 1.26
C LEU A 412 56.52 -16.10 0.23
N SER A 413 55.90 -17.23 -0.06
CA SER A 413 54.80 -17.31 -1.01
C SER A 413 53.47 -16.68 -0.53
N TYR A 414 53.46 -15.97 0.63
CA TYR A 414 52.30 -15.34 1.24
C TYR A 414 52.03 -13.94 0.67
N LYS A 415 51.50 -13.86 -0.55
CA LYS A 415 51.32 -12.59 -1.28
C LYS A 415 50.45 -11.55 -0.57
N HIS A 416 49.47 -11.99 0.24
CA HIS A 416 48.55 -11.09 0.92
C HIS A 416 48.89 -10.85 2.40
N SER A 417 49.88 -11.53 2.96
CA SER A 417 50.26 -11.36 4.34
C SER A 417 50.95 -10.01 4.59
N THR A 418 50.39 -9.21 5.50
CA THR A 418 50.98 -7.97 5.99
C THR A 418 52.21 -8.28 6.84
N LEU A 419 52.17 -9.36 7.65
CA LEU A 419 53.29 -9.81 8.48
C LEU A 419 54.50 -10.24 7.63
N ALA A 420 54.28 -10.95 6.52
CA ALA A 420 55.35 -11.35 5.61
C ALA A 420 56.04 -10.14 4.96
N ARG A 421 55.28 -9.07 4.66
CA ARG A 421 55.82 -7.82 4.11
C ARG A 421 56.66 -7.09 5.15
N LEU A 422 56.21 -7.00 6.41
CA LEU A 422 56.99 -6.44 7.52
C LEU A 422 58.25 -7.25 7.80
N TYR A 423 58.16 -8.59 7.77
CA TYR A 423 59.29 -9.47 7.88
C TYR A 423 60.32 -9.21 6.75
N THR A 424 59.87 -9.07 5.51
CA THR A 424 60.75 -8.77 4.36
C THR A 424 61.42 -7.40 4.52
N ALA A 425 60.72 -6.41 5.07
CA ALA A 425 61.32 -5.11 5.40
C ALA A 425 62.41 -5.23 6.46
N GLY A 426 62.16 -6.01 7.51
CA GLY A 426 63.15 -6.30 8.55
C GLY A 426 64.38 -7.03 8.01
N LEU A 427 64.14 -8.08 7.20
CA LEU A 427 65.24 -8.80 6.55
C LEU A 427 66.11 -7.89 5.67
N ARG A 428 65.49 -6.97 4.91
CA ARG A 428 66.22 -5.99 4.08
C ARG A 428 67.14 -5.11 4.92
N GLU A 429 66.70 -4.69 6.09
CA GLU A 429 67.54 -3.89 7.01
C GLU A 429 68.62 -4.70 7.69
N LEU A 430 68.42 -5.98 7.99
CA LEU A 430 69.46 -6.89 8.52
C LEU A 430 70.54 -7.19 7.45
N THR A 431 70.05 -7.44 6.20
CA THR A 431 71.01 -7.70 5.09
C THR A 431 71.86 -6.49 4.78
N LYS A 432 71.36 -5.24 4.86
CA LYS A 432 72.18 -4.01 4.71
C LYS A 432 73.33 -3.88 5.74
N ARG A 433 73.19 -4.59 6.85
CA ARG A 433 74.19 -4.57 7.97
C ARG A 433 74.99 -5.85 8.02
N ASP A 434 74.94 -6.66 6.96
CA ASP A 434 75.64 -7.94 6.83
C ASP A 434 75.41 -8.92 7.99
N VAL A 435 74.27 -8.85 8.64
CA VAL A 435 73.93 -9.70 9.79
C VAL A 435 73.91 -11.17 9.38
N GLY A 436 74.52 -12.04 10.20
CA GLY A 436 74.66 -13.49 9.96
C GLY A 436 75.82 -13.90 9.05
N GLN A 437 76.62 -12.98 8.54
CA GLN A 437 77.88 -13.33 7.83
C GLN A 437 79.01 -13.60 8.79
N ALA A 438 79.91 -14.56 8.45
CA ALA A 438 80.99 -14.92 9.28
C ALA A 438 82.00 -13.74 9.45
N GLY A 439 82.24 -13.32 10.70
CA GLY A 439 83.15 -12.22 11.04
C GLY A 439 82.43 -10.86 11.25
N THR A 440 81.13 -10.77 11.10
CA THR A 440 80.40 -9.54 11.38
C THR A 440 80.12 -9.39 12.89
N PRO A 441 80.47 -8.22 13.51
CA PRO A 441 80.16 -7.99 14.92
C PRO A 441 78.64 -7.99 15.17
N GLY A 442 78.25 -8.38 16.39
CA GLY A 442 76.84 -8.35 16.79
C GLY A 442 76.25 -6.94 16.69
N LEU A 443 74.90 -6.86 16.48
CA LEU A 443 74.17 -5.60 16.37
C LEU A 443 74.24 -4.83 17.69
N SER A 444 74.58 -3.55 17.63
CA SER A 444 74.43 -2.64 18.76
C SER A 444 72.95 -2.32 19.02
N GLY A 445 72.61 -1.91 20.25
CA GLY A 445 71.24 -1.46 20.57
C GLY A 445 70.74 -0.39 19.60
N ALA A 446 71.58 0.59 19.24
CA ALA A 446 71.20 1.63 18.26
C ALA A 446 70.91 1.07 16.85
N SER A 447 71.62 -0.02 16.45
CA SER A 447 71.37 -0.70 15.17
C SER A 447 70.03 -1.46 15.19
N ILE A 448 69.71 -2.08 16.33
CA ILE A 448 68.41 -2.76 16.54
C ILE A 448 67.27 -1.76 16.52
N ASP A 449 67.41 -0.60 17.20
CA ASP A 449 66.41 0.48 17.17
C ASP A 449 66.21 1.04 15.75
N ALA A 450 67.26 1.16 14.97
CA ALA A 450 67.18 1.59 13.57
C ALA A 450 66.45 0.57 12.68
N VAL A 451 66.63 -0.75 12.92
CA VAL A 451 65.85 -1.81 12.26
C VAL A 451 64.38 -1.71 12.66
N LYS A 452 64.08 -1.55 13.97
CA LYS A 452 62.72 -1.36 14.47
C LYS A 452 62.04 -0.16 13.81
N ALA A 453 62.70 1.00 13.79
CA ALA A 453 62.13 2.22 13.19
C ALA A 453 61.80 2.06 11.69
N ALA A 454 62.62 1.30 10.95
CA ALA A 454 62.36 1.01 9.54
C ALA A 454 61.12 0.11 9.35
N ILE A 455 60.95 -0.92 10.19
CA ILE A 455 59.77 -1.80 10.17
C ILE A 455 58.54 -1.05 10.61
N ASP A 456 58.62 -0.19 11.63
CA ASP A 456 57.51 0.66 12.09
C ASP A 456 57.02 1.62 10.99
N ALA A 457 57.95 2.17 10.18
CA ALA A 457 57.56 2.97 9.02
C ALA A 457 56.75 2.17 7.97
N ASP A 458 57.15 0.91 7.73
CA ASP A 458 56.40 0.02 6.83
C ASP A 458 55.10 -0.45 7.47
N LEU A 459 54.99 -0.64 8.78
CA LEU A 459 53.77 -0.91 9.53
C LEU A 459 52.75 0.21 9.34
N VAL A 460 53.17 1.47 9.42
CA VAL A 460 52.28 2.63 9.17
C VAL A 460 51.75 2.60 7.73
N ARG A 461 52.58 2.28 6.73
CA ARG A 461 52.18 2.17 5.32
C ARG A 461 51.15 1.05 5.11
N GLU A 462 51.37 -0.11 5.74
CA GLU A 462 50.40 -1.22 5.69
C GLU A 462 49.06 -0.85 6.33
N ASN A 463 49.06 -0.14 7.46
CA ASN A 463 47.86 0.38 8.10
C ASN A 463 47.12 1.36 7.19
N HIS A 464 47.82 2.25 6.49
CA HIS A 464 47.17 3.14 5.50
C HIS A 464 46.54 2.34 4.35
N THR A 465 47.20 1.28 3.87
CA THR A 465 46.67 0.41 2.80
C THR A 465 45.41 -0.36 3.24
N LEU A 466 45.43 -0.89 4.47
CA LEU A 466 44.26 -1.57 5.05
C LEU A 466 43.05 -0.62 5.20
N ASN A 467 43.30 0.62 5.65
CA ASN A 467 42.25 1.61 5.85
C ASN A 467 41.82 2.36 4.56
N ALA A 468 42.59 2.23 3.47
CA ALA A 468 42.26 2.88 2.21
C ALA A 468 40.84 2.54 1.76
N LYS A 469 40.08 3.53 1.20
CA LYS A 469 38.69 3.42 0.75
C LYS A 469 37.64 3.20 1.85
N MET A 470 38.02 3.03 3.13
CA MET A 470 37.01 2.93 4.22
C MET A 470 36.21 4.23 4.35
N VAL A 471 36.79 5.36 3.96
CA VAL A 471 36.08 6.67 3.92
C VAL A 471 34.85 6.66 3.02
N LEU A 472 34.81 5.85 1.96
CA LEU A 472 33.63 5.74 1.08
C LEU A 472 32.45 5.11 1.80
N LEU A 473 32.70 4.17 2.71
CA LEU A 473 31.64 3.62 3.57
C LEU A 473 31.15 4.66 4.58
N THR A 474 32.04 5.46 5.15
CA THR A 474 31.66 6.54 6.07
C THR A 474 30.79 7.59 5.37
N ILE A 475 31.11 7.93 4.12
CA ILE A 475 30.28 8.83 3.29
C ILE A 475 28.89 8.20 3.06
N ALA A 476 28.81 6.90 2.78
CA ALA A 476 27.53 6.23 2.60
C ALA A 476 26.68 6.20 3.90
N ILE A 477 27.33 5.99 5.04
CA ILE A 477 26.68 5.93 6.37
C ILE A 477 26.07 7.29 6.74
N SER A 478 26.80 8.39 6.52
CA SER A 478 26.32 9.73 6.86
C SER A 478 25.53 10.37 5.73
N GLY A 479 25.98 10.22 4.48
CA GLY A 479 25.37 10.84 3.30
C GLY A 479 24.01 10.26 2.95
N GLY A 480 23.80 8.94 3.14
CA GLY A 480 22.53 8.28 2.85
C GLY A 480 21.34 8.93 3.56
N PRO A 481 21.33 9.03 4.90
CA PRO A 481 20.25 9.67 5.63
C PRO A 481 20.08 11.16 5.30
N PHE A 482 21.17 11.91 5.06
CA PHE A 482 21.06 13.32 4.69
C PHE A 482 20.43 13.53 3.31
N LEU A 483 20.81 12.70 2.33
CA LEU A 483 20.16 12.72 1.01
C LEU A 483 18.70 12.26 1.09
N GLY A 484 18.38 11.26 1.93
CA GLY A 484 17.02 10.86 2.21
C GLY A 484 16.20 12.00 2.83
N LEU A 485 16.76 12.71 3.81
CA LEU A 485 16.13 13.89 4.41
C LEU A 485 15.95 15.03 3.39
N LEU A 486 16.93 15.26 2.52
CA LEU A 486 16.79 16.22 1.42
C LEU A 486 15.59 15.86 0.54
N GLY A 487 15.43 14.57 0.20
CA GLY A 487 14.27 14.08 -0.56
C GLY A 487 12.93 14.36 0.15
N THR A 488 12.86 14.23 1.48
CA THR A 488 11.63 14.58 2.22
C THR A 488 11.33 16.07 2.17
N VAL A 489 12.33 16.91 2.33
CA VAL A 489 12.14 18.37 2.28
C VAL A 489 11.64 18.81 0.90
N VAL A 490 12.25 18.29 -0.18
CA VAL A 490 11.84 18.59 -1.56
C VAL A 490 10.43 18.07 -1.83
N GLY A 491 10.09 16.83 -1.45
CA GLY A 491 8.76 16.26 -1.64
C GLY A 491 7.67 17.03 -0.91
N VAL A 492 7.92 17.47 0.32
CA VAL A 492 6.99 18.33 1.08
C VAL A 492 6.85 19.71 0.43
N MET A 493 7.94 20.31 -0.07
CA MET A 493 7.87 21.57 -0.80
C MET A 493 6.99 21.47 -2.06
N ILE A 494 7.14 20.41 -2.85
CA ILE A 494 6.33 20.15 -4.05
C ILE A 494 4.86 19.99 -3.65
N THR A 495 4.57 19.28 -2.56
CA THR A 495 3.21 19.12 -2.04
C THR A 495 2.56 20.47 -1.69
N PHE A 496 3.26 21.35 -0.98
CA PHE A 496 2.74 22.68 -0.65
C PHE A 496 2.61 23.58 -1.88
N ALA A 497 3.52 23.47 -2.85
CA ALA A 497 3.40 24.20 -4.11
C ALA A 497 2.17 23.75 -4.92
N ALA A 498 1.88 22.44 -4.94
CA ALA A 498 0.68 21.91 -5.59
C ALA A 498 -0.62 22.40 -4.92
N ILE A 499 -0.67 22.41 -3.58
CA ILE A 499 -1.80 22.96 -2.81
C ILE A 499 -2.00 24.46 -3.13
N ALA A 500 -0.91 25.24 -3.14
CA ALA A 500 -0.98 26.67 -3.43
C ALA A 500 -1.44 26.97 -4.87
N ALA A 501 -1.07 26.12 -5.82
CA ALA A 501 -1.49 26.25 -7.22
C ALA A 501 -2.95 25.82 -7.44
N ALA A 502 -3.42 24.79 -6.71
CA ALA A 502 -4.80 24.28 -6.83
C ALA A 502 -5.83 25.13 -6.10
N GLY A 503 -5.42 25.97 -5.13
CA GLY A 503 -6.33 26.81 -4.33
C GLY A 503 -7.21 26.04 -3.34
N ASP A 504 -7.15 24.69 -3.34
CA ASP A 504 -7.90 23.82 -2.44
C ASP A 504 -7.07 22.61 -2.02
N VAL A 505 -7.37 22.01 -0.86
CA VAL A 505 -6.62 20.86 -0.31
C VAL A 505 -7.13 19.57 -0.92
N ASN A 506 -6.53 19.15 -2.03
CA ASN A 506 -6.84 17.88 -2.68
C ASN A 506 -5.85 16.79 -2.27
N VAL A 507 -6.32 15.72 -1.62
CA VAL A 507 -5.49 14.59 -1.16
C VAL A 507 -4.73 13.94 -2.32
N ASN A 508 -5.30 13.89 -3.52
CA ASN A 508 -4.68 13.29 -4.70
C ASN A 508 -3.50 14.10 -5.24
N ALA A 509 -3.54 15.43 -5.11
CA ALA A 509 -2.42 16.30 -5.45
C ALA A 509 -1.27 16.23 -4.42
N ILE A 510 -1.58 15.83 -3.18
CA ILE A 510 -0.64 15.74 -2.06
C ILE A 510 0.07 14.38 -2.01
N ALA A 511 -0.65 13.30 -2.30
CA ALA A 511 -0.17 11.92 -2.13
C ALA A 511 1.13 11.60 -2.88
N PRO A 512 1.35 12.00 -4.16
CA PRO A 512 2.59 11.72 -4.87
C PRO A 512 3.82 12.37 -4.23
N GLY A 513 3.70 13.63 -3.78
CA GLY A 513 4.79 14.35 -3.12
C GLY A 513 5.17 13.75 -1.77
N ILE A 514 4.20 13.34 -0.97
CA ILE A 514 4.44 12.65 0.31
C ILE A 514 5.05 11.27 0.08
N ALA A 515 4.53 10.49 -0.88
CA ALA A 515 5.04 9.18 -1.22
C ALA A 515 6.51 9.25 -1.68
N ALA A 516 6.85 10.19 -2.55
CA ALA A 516 8.21 10.45 -3.00
C ALA A 516 9.14 10.82 -1.85
N ALA A 517 8.69 11.66 -0.93
CA ALA A 517 9.43 12.05 0.27
C ALA A 517 9.78 10.84 1.15
N LEU A 518 8.79 10.01 1.47
CA LEU A 518 8.98 8.82 2.31
C LEU A 518 9.89 7.80 1.65
N LEU A 519 9.73 7.55 0.34
CA LEU A 519 10.55 6.60 -0.41
C LEU A 519 12.03 7.03 -0.45
N ALA A 520 12.32 8.32 -0.64
CA ALA A 520 13.67 8.84 -0.59
C ALA A 520 14.35 8.59 0.76
N THR A 521 13.61 8.72 1.88
CA THR A 521 14.14 8.42 3.22
C THR A 521 14.41 6.94 3.40
N VAL A 522 13.49 6.07 2.98
CA VAL A 522 13.68 4.60 3.02
C VAL A 522 14.90 4.19 2.19
N ALA A 523 15.06 4.75 1.00
CA ALA A 523 16.23 4.50 0.15
C ALA A 523 17.53 4.96 0.83
N GLY A 524 17.54 6.15 1.46
CA GLY A 524 18.68 6.67 2.20
C GLY A 524 19.11 5.76 3.36
N LEU A 525 18.18 5.27 4.15
CA LEU A 525 18.42 4.30 5.22
C LEU A 525 18.84 2.94 4.66
N GLY A 526 18.28 2.50 3.53
CA GLY A 526 18.64 1.29 2.82
C GLY A 526 20.11 1.26 2.36
N VAL A 527 20.68 2.42 2.07
CA VAL A 527 22.13 2.59 1.79
C VAL A 527 22.96 2.59 3.08
N ALA A 528 22.54 3.37 4.08
CA ALA A 528 23.33 3.63 5.27
C ALA A 528 23.46 2.41 6.19
N ILE A 529 22.40 1.65 6.39
CA ILE A 529 22.35 0.53 7.33
C ILE A 529 23.33 -0.59 6.93
N PRO A 530 23.31 -1.13 5.69
CA PRO A 530 24.28 -2.13 5.28
C PRO A 530 25.72 -1.61 5.31
N ALA A 531 25.95 -0.35 4.91
CA ALA A 531 27.26 0.28 4.95
C ALA A 531 27.79 0.38 6.39
N LEU A 532 26.95 0.69 7.37
CA LEU A 532 27.30 0.75 8.79
C LEU A 532 27.73 -0.62 9.33
N PHE A 533 26.96 -1.66 9.07
CA PHE A 533 27.31 -3.01 9.49
C PHE A 533 28.61 -3.49 8.83
N GLY A 534 28.76 -3.27 7.52
CA GLY A 534 29.95 -3.61 6.78
C GLY A 534 31.19 -2.86 7.27
N TYR A 535 31.07 -1.55 7.53
CA TYR A 535 32.12 -0.73 8.09
C TYR A 535 32.59 -1.24 9.46
N ASN A 536 31.66 -1.46 10.39
CA ASN A 536 31.98 -1.92 11.74
C ASN A 536 32.69 -3.30 11.72
N TYR A 537 32.21 -4.23 10.90
CA TYR A 537 32.81 -5.53 10.72
C TYR A 537 34.26 -5.42 10.18
N LEU A 538 34.46 -4.64 9.11
CA LEU A 538 35.77 -4.44 8.50
C LEU A 538 36.73 -3.70 9.41
N ALA A 539 36.26 -2.64 10.09
CA ALA A 539 37.07 -1.85 11.02
C ALA A 539 37.58 -2.70 12.19
N ALA A 540 36.73 -3.56 12.76
CA ALA A 540 37.14 -4.49 13.82
C ALA A 540 38.22 -5.47 13.34
N ARG A 541 38.06 -6.05 12.14
CA ARG A 541 39.03 -6.95 11.56
C ARG A 541 40.35 -6.27 11.21
N ILE A 542 40.32 -5.07 10.63
CA ILE A 542 41.53 -4.27 10.33
C ILE A 542 42.25 -3.93 11.63
N LYS A 543 41.53 -3.56 12.69
CA LYS A 543 42.10 -3.29 14.00
C LYS A 543 42.86 -4.51 14.57
N ASN A 544 42.26 -5.71 14.45
CA ASN A 544 42.92 -6.93 14.90
C ASN A 544 44.23 -7.20 14.12
N ILE A 545 44.21 -7.09 12.77
CA ILE A 545 45.41 -7.24 11.94
C ILE A 545 46.47 -6.19 12.30
N SER A 546 46.05 -4.93 12.56
CA SER A 546 46.97 -3.88 13.00
C SER A 546 47.65 -4.21 14.35
N SER A 547 46.88 -4.76 15.29
CA SER A 547 47.44 -5.23 16.58
C SER A 547 48.41 -6.40 16.39
N ASP A 548 48.06 -7.37 15.54
CA ASP A 548 48.94 -8.51 15.23
C ASP A 548 50.24 -8.06 14.56
N MET A 549 50.19 -7.05 13.68
CA MET A 549 51.37 -6.45 13.08
C MET A 549 52.29 -5.82 14.14
N GLN A 550 51.72 -5.08 15.09
CA GLN A 550 52.51 -4.46 16.18
C GLN A 550 53.20 -5.53 17.05
N ILE A 551 52.43 -6.54 17.48
CA ILE A 551 52.97 -7.67 18.27
C ILE A 551 54.06 -8.38 17.49
N PHE A 552 53.88 -8.60 16.19
CA PHE A 552 54.86 -9.23 15.33
C PHE A 552 56.17 -8.43 15.24
N VAL A 553 56.10 -7.10 15.10
CA VAL A 553 57.29 -6.24 15.07
C VAL A 553 58.12 -6.39 16.35
N ASP A 554 57.45 -6.36 17.51
CA ASP A 554 58.12 -6.51 18.80
C ASP A 554 58.71 -7.93 18.96
N GLU A 555 58.00 -9.00 18.54
CA GLU A 555 58.50 -10.38 18.53
C GLU A 555 59.69 -10.55 17.58
N PHE A 556 59.65 -9.94 16.39
CA PHE A 556 60.75 -9.96 15.43
C PHE A 556 62.01 -9.27 15.96
N VAL A 557 61.86 -8.05 16.49
CA VAL A 557 62.97 -7.26 17.04
C VAL A 557 63.58 -7.96 18.23
N THR A 558 62.79 -8.55 19.12
CA THR A 558 63.29 -9.33 20.26
C THR A 558 64.12 -10.52 19.81
N ARG A 559 63.60 -11.29 18.84
CA ARG A 559 64.40 -12.44 18.30
C ARG A 559 65.71 -12.00 17.59
N VAL A 560 65.67 -10.86 16.90
CA VAL A 560 66.91 -10.28 16.30
C VAL A 560 67.94 -9.93 17.39
N ALA A 561 67.46 -9.31 18.48
CA ALA A 561 68.29 -8.95 19.61
C ALA A 561 68.89 -10.19 20.29
N GLU A 562 68.15 -11.26 20.48
CA GLU A 562 68.58 -12.52 21.07
C GLU A 562 69.60 -13.27 20.19
N ASN A 563 69.34 -13.33 18.86
CA ASN A 563 70.15 -14.11 17.94
C ASN A 563 71.44 -13.37 17.49
N TYR A 564 71.36 -12.03 17.36
CA TYR A 564 72.37 -11.23 16.70
C TYR A 564 72.82 -9.99 17.49
N GLY A 565 72.29 -9.73 18.69
CA GLY A 565 72.72 -8.59 19.54
C GLY A 565 74.12 -8.78 20.14
N THR A 566 74.79 -7.66 20.36
CA THR A 566 76.05 -7.67 21.15
C THR A 566 75.75 -8.05 22.60
N ARG A 567 76.34 -9.11 23.10
CA ARG A 567 76.30 -9.50 24.53
C ARG A 567 77.02 -8.51 25.42
#